data_fb202a9d77d2b828b71f4d9497d3fc34
#
_entry.id   fb202a9d77d2b828b71f4d9497d3fc34
#
_cell.length_a   1.000
_cell.length_b   1.000
_cell.length_c   1.000
_cell.angle_alpha   90.00
_cell.angle_beta   90.00
_cell.angle_gamma   90.00
#
_symmetry.space_group_name_H-M   'P 1'
#
loop_
_entity.id
_entity.type
_entity.pdbx_description
1 polymer ?
#
loop_
_entity_poly.entity_id
_entity_poly.type
_entity_poly.pdbx_seq_one_letter_code
_entity_poly.pdbx_strand_id
1 'polypeptide(L)' 'MKVIYDKETDTLSIILRDGKVAESDEARTGLILDYDKAGRLLSLELLDASEQVKSPQSVEFALAANP' A
#
# COMPACT_ATOMS: atom_id res chain seq x y z
N MET A 1 7.34 -8.30 2.02
CA MET A 1 6.65 -7.05 1.68
C MET A 1 7.08 -6.59 0.30
N LYS A 2 6.16 -6.08 -0.48
CA LYS A 2 6.44 -5.64 -1.84
C LYS A 2 5.80 -4.29 -2.07
N VAL A 3 6.53 -3.36 -2.69
CA VAL A 3 6.03 -2.03 -3.02
C VAL A 3 6.05 -1.88 -4.53
N ILE A 4 4.92 -1.53 -5.11
CA ILE A 4 4.76 -1.39 -6.56
C ILE A 4 4.16 -0.01 -6.84
N TYR A 5 4.84 0.76 -7.69
CA TYR A 5 4.25 1.98 -8.20
C TYR A 5 3.93 1.81 -9.68
N ASP A 6 2.65 1.91 -10.00
CA ASP A 6 2.19 1.87 -11.38
C ASP A 6 2.05 3.31 -11.87
N LYS A 7 2.99 3.73 -12.70
CA LYS A 7 3.04 5.09 -13.20
C LYS A 7 1.86 5.41 -14.14
N GLU A 8 1.36 4.41 -14.85
CA GLU A 8 0.26 4.60 -15.78
C GLU A 8 -1.04 4.97 -15.07
N THR A 9 -1.31 4.31 -13.96
CA THR A 9 -2.52 4.55 -13.17
C THR A 9 -2.27 5.47 -11.99
N ASP A 10 -1.01 5.82 -11.73
CA ASP A 10 -0.60 6.61 -10.57
C ASP A 10 -1.06 5.95 -9.27
N THR A 11 -0.85 4.64 -9.18
CA THR A 11 -1.26 3.85 -8.02
C THR A 11 -0.03 3.26 -7.33
N LEU A 12 0.08 3.50 -6.04
CA LEU A 12 1.13 2.93 -5.20
C LEU A 12 0.53 1.82 -4.36
N SER A 13 1.02 0.60 -4.53
CA SER A 13 0.55 -0.57 -3.78
C SER A 13 1.63 -1.05 -2.84
N ILE A 14 1.26 -1.28 -1.59
CA ILE A 14 2.16 -1.87 -0.59
C ILE A 14 1.55 -3.19 -0.15
N ILE A 15 2.20 -4.28 -0.54
CA ILE A 15 1.72 -5.63 -0.25
C ILE A 15 2.49 -6.13 0.97
N LEU A 16 1.78 -6.25 2.09
CA LEU A 16 2.37 -6.62 3.37
C LEU A 16 2.56 -8.13 3.50
N ARG A 17 1.63 -8.90 2.93
CA ARG A 17 1.68 -10.36 2.94
C ARG A 17 0.85 -10.89 1.79
N ASP A 18 1.19 -12.10 1.34
CA ASP A 18 0.41 -12.79 0.32
C ASP A 18 -0.90 -13.29 0.93
N GLY A 19 -1.91 -13.38 0.11
CA GLY A 19 -3.19 -13.89 0.53
C GLY A 19 -4.28 -13.49 -0.45
N LYS A 20 -5.46 -14.05 -0.22
CA LYS A 20 -6.61 -13.76 -1.05
C LYS A 20 -7.43 -12.65 -0.39
N VAL A 21 -7.70 -11.59 -1.14
CA VAL A 21 -8.49 -10.46 -0.65
C VAL A 21 -9.94 -10.92 -0.49
N ALA A 22 -10.47 -10.79 0.72
CA ALA A 22 -11.87 -11.08 1.02
C ALA A 22 -12.69 -9.81 1.13
N GLU A 23 -12.09 -8.72 1.61
CA GLU A 23 -12.75 -7.43 1.76
C GLU A 23 -11.77 -6.32 1.44
N SER A 24 -12.30 -5.25 0.85
CA SER A 24 -11.56 -4.01 0.64
C SER A 24 -12.35 -2.86 1.25
N ASP A 25 -11.65 -1.95 1.90
CA ASP A 25 -12.25 -0.81 2.56
C ASP A 25 -11.54 0.46 2.11
N GLU A 26 -12.30 1.41 1.60
CA GLU A 26 -11.75 2.73 1.30
C GLU A 26 -11.76 3.55 2.58
N ALA A 27 -10.66 3.51 3.33
CA ALA A 27 -10.55 4.13 4.63
C ALA A 27 -10.71 5.65 4.56
N ARG A 28 -10.28 6.21 3.44
CA ARG A 28 -10.52 7.61 3.07
C ARG A 28 -10.33 7.69 1.56
N THR A 29 -10.71 8.80 0.96
CA THR A 29 -10.58 8.98 -0.49
C THR A 29 -9.16 8.65 -0.96
N GLY A 30 -9.07 7.67 -1.84
CA GLY A 30 -7.80 7.28 -2.44
C GLY A 30 -6.92 6.36 -1.59
N LEU A 31 -7.38 5.91 -0.42
CA LEU A 31 -6.66 4.94 0.40
C LEU A 31 -7.51 3.70 0.59
N ILE A 32 -7.09 2.61 -0.05
CA ILE A 32 -7.82 1.34 0.00
C ILE A 32 -7.03 0.35 0.83
N LEU A 33 -7.71 -0.29 1.78
CA LEU A 33 -7.13 -1.34 2.63
C LEU A 33 -7.75 -2.67 2.25
N ASP A 34 -6.91 -3.66 1.98
CA ASP A 34 -7.35 -4.99 1.55
C ASP A 34 -7.11 -5.99 2.68
N TYR A 35 -8.14 -6.76 3.01
CA TYR A 35 -8.12 -7.72 4.12
C TYR A 35 -8.41 -9.12 3.64
N ASP A 36 -7.85 -10.11 4.33
CA ASP A 36 -8.18 -11.51 4.08
C ASP A 36 -9.42 -11.91 4.88
N LYS A 37 -9.82 -13.17 4.73
CA LYS A 37 -11.02 -13.72 5.37
C LYS A 37 -10.91 -13.71 6.90
N ALA A 38 -9.71 -13.76 7.43
CA ALA A 38 -9.46 -13.70 8.88
C ALA A 38 -9.40 -12.28 9.41
N GLY A 39 -9.55 -11.28 8.54
CA GLY A 39 -9.50 -9.88 8.93
C GLY A 39 -8.09 -9.31 9.01
N ARG A 40 -7.09 -10.02 8.47
CA ARG A 40 -5.72 -9.52 8.47
C ARG A 40 -5.51 -8.59 7.29
N LEU A 41 -4.79 -7.50 7.52
CA LEU A 41 -4.46 -6.56 6.46
C LEU A 41 -3.42 -7.18 5.54
N LEU A 42 -3.77 -7.30 4.26
CA LEU A 42 -2.87 -7.85 3.25
C LEU A 42 -2.08 -6.78 2.53
N SER A 43 -2.75 -5.69 2.19
CA SER A 43 -2.13 -4.65 1.37
C SER A 43 -2.88 -3.35 1.53
N LEU A 44 -2.21 -2.28 1.07
CA LEU A 44 -2.86 -0.98 0.96
C LEU A 44 -2.50 -0.38 -0.39
N GLU A 45 -3.43 0.41 -0.93
CA GLU A 45 -3.28 1.03 -2.24
C GLU A 45 -3.58 2.51 -2.13
N LEU A 46 -2.67 3.33 -2.65
CA LEU A 46 -2.87 4.76 -2.75
C LEU A 46 -3.19 5.11 -4.20
N LEU A 47 -4.40 5.56 -4.44
CA LEU A 47 -4.81 6.08 -5.75
C LEU A 47 -4.40 7.54 -5.84
N ASP A 48 -4.08 8.01 -7.04
CA ASP A 48 -3.54 9.34 -7.26
C ASP A 48 -2.33 9.57 -6.35
N ALA A 49 -1.43 8.59 -6.35
CA ALA A 49 -0.32 8.55 -5.40
C ALA A 49 0.58 9.78 -5.48
N SER A 50 0.79 10.34 -6.67
CA SER A 50 1.62 11.53 -6.83
C SER A 50 1.06 12.76 -6.11
N GLU A 51 -0.24 12.76 -5.82
CA GLU A 51 -0.87 13.82 -5.06
C GLU A 51 -0.86 13.55 -3.56
N GLN A 52 -0.60 12.31 -3.15
CA GLN A 52 -0.66 11.91 -1.76
C GLN A 52 0.71 11.75 -1.13
N VAL A 53 1.70 11.33 -1.90
CA VAL A 53 3.07 11.17 -1.41
C VAL A 53 4.02 11.98 -2.28
N LYS A 54 5.12 12.39 -1.69
CA LYS A 54 6.03 13.33 -2.35
C LYS A 54 6.75 12.74 -3.56
N SER A 55 7.12 11.48 -3.51
CA SER A 55 7.85 10.80 -4.59
C SER A 55 7.42 9.35 -4.64
N PRO A 56 6.29 9.05 -5.31
CA PRO A 56 5.76 7.69 -5.30
C PRO A 56 6.68 6.67 -5.96
N GLN A 57 7.58 7.10 -6.84
CA GLN A 57 8.52 6.23 -7.52
C GLN A 57 9.78 5.96 -6.70
N SER A 58 9.88 6.51 -5.49
CA SER A 58 11.06 6.37 -4.65
C SER A 58 10.64 5.93 -3.24
N VAL A 59 11.26 4.86 -2.75
CA VAL A 59 11.00 4.33 -1.42
C VAL A 59 12.32 4.17 -0.70
N GLU A 60 12.36 4.65 0.52
CA GLU A 60 13.50 4.42 1.40
C GLU A 60 13.08 3.46 2.50
N PHE A 61 13.78 2.34 2.60
CA PHE A 61 13.61 1.41 3.70
C PHE A 61 14.81 1.53 4.63
N ALA A 62 14.56 1.80 5.88
CA ALA A 62 15.62 1.94 6.87
C ALA A 62 15.30 1.12 8.11
N LEU A 63 16.31 0.40 8.59
CA LEU A 63 16.20 -0.33 9.85
C LEU A 63 16.68 0.58 10.97
N ALA A 64 15.78 0.85 11.92
CA ALA A 64 16.12 1.73 13.04
C ALA A 64 17.22 1.08 13.89
N ALA A 65 18.22 1.87 14.29
CA ALA A 65 19.25 1.41 15.18
C ALA A 65 18.68 1.24 16.58
N ASN A 66 19.05 0.16 17.25
CA ASN A 66 18.70 -0.03 18.65
C ASN A 66 19.78 0.55 19.52
N PRO A 67 19.43 1.33 20.55
CA PRO A 67 20.40 1.83 21.51
C PRO A 67 20.95 0.70 22.37
#